data_29cffc9ba81c89f4f792f446c858ddd5
#
_entry.id   29cffc9ba81c89f4f792f446c858ddd5
#
_cell.length_a   1.000
_cell.length_b   1.000
_cell.length_c   1.000
_cell.angle_alpha   90.00
_cell.angle_beta   90.00
_cell.angle_gamma   90.00
#
_symmetry.space_group_name_H-M   'P 1'
#
loop_
_entity.id
_entity.type
_entity.pdbx_description
1 polymer ?
#
loop_
_entity_poly.entity_id
_entity_poly.type
_entity_poly.pdbx_seq_one_letter_code
_entity_poly.pdbx_strand_id
1 'polypeptide(L)'
;MSYSIKERITHIVERWWLTEPAFFAVYCSHSLTENGQMKCTMRTGDRCIEYNPALAEMLSDEALEEYLKVECIHILLKHPYERQPEGCHPQAIALASNFVVDQNYRISHLECPKAHEFQLPNGESFEWYALKLNTLIGTAADYGGWADYAGLWEEDILAQEETNELIRKLEASQSWGTIPGHLAEMVLATLKVKLNYKAILRSFHTSILCSRRRLTRMRPNRRNGFQQMGSRYELASSILVCVDVSGSV
;
A
#
# COMPACT_ATOMS: atom_id res chain seq x y z
N MET A 1 18.70 -28.45 22.24
CA MET A 1 17.38 -28.72 21.60
C MET A 1 17.32 -27.83 20.38
N SER A 2 17.16 -28.43 19.18
CA SER A 2 16.97 -27.61 17.97
C SER A 2 15.51 -27.20 17.93
N TYR A 3 15.23 -25.91 17.97
CA TYR A 3 13.88 -25.38 17.79
C TYR A 3 13.46 -25.62 16.34
N SER A 4 12.19 -25.89 16.11
CA SER A 4 11.62 -25.92 14.76
C SER A 4 11.65 -24.50 14.18
N ILE A 5 11.67 -24.36 12.85
CA ILE A 5 11.66 -23.03 12.21
C ILE A 5 10.45 -22.22 12.65
N LYS A 6 9.31 -22.85 12.79
CA LYS A 6 8.09 -22.20 13.29
C LYS A 6 8.27 -21.66 14.71
N GLU A 7 8.93 -22.39 15.60
CA GLU A 7 9.23 -21.91 16.96
C GLU A 7 10.22 -20.76 16.94
N ARG A 8 11.27 -20.82 16.09
CA ARG A 8 12.21 -19.69 15.92
C ARG A 8 11.50 -18.43 15.46
N ILE A 9 10.64 -18.52 14.44
CA ILE A 9 9.82 -17.41 13.95
C ILE A 9 8.93 -16.89 15.08
N THR A 10 8.27 -17.76 15.84
CA THR A 10 7.41 -17.35 16.96
C THR A 10 8.21 -16.56 17.98
N HIS A 11 9.39 -17.01 18.40
CA HIS A 11 10.24 -16.29 19.35
C HIS A 11 10.73 -14.94 18.82
N ILE A 12 11.01 -14.82 17.53
CA ILE A 12 11.34 -13.54 16.88
C ILE A 12 10.15 -12.58 17.00
N VAL A 13 8.98 -13.03 16.60
CA VAL A 13 7.75 -12.21 16.57
C VAL A 13 7.27 -11.84 17.98
N GLU A 14 7.42 -12.70 18.97
CA GLU A 14 7.08 -12.38 20.38
C GLU A 14 7.86 -11.17 20.88
N ARG A 15 9.13 -10.99 20.49
CA ARG A 15 9.92 -9.81 20.85
C ARG A 15 9.38 -8.53 20.18
N TRP A 16 8.78 -8.64 18.98
CA TRP A 16 8.25 -7.50 18.24
C TRP A 16 7.08 -6.81 18.92
N TRP A 17 6.34 -7.52 19.76
CA TRP A 17 5.24 -6.95 20.54
C TRP A 17 5.62 -5.63 21.24
N LEU A 18 6.82 -5.54 21.78
CA LEU A 18 7.31 -4.35 22.49
C LEU A 18 8.23 -3.47 21.65
N THR A 19 9.01 -4.07 20.76
CA THR A 19 10.08 -3.35 20.04
C THR A 19 9.67 -2.90 18.65
N GLU A 20 8.80 -3.67 17.98
CA GLU A 20 8.44 -3.52 16.57
C GLU A 20 6.94 -3.65 16.35
N PRO A 21 6.12 -2.78 16.95
CA PRO A 21 4.66 -2.95 16.94
C PRO A 21 4.06 -2.95 15.53
N ALA A 22 4.63 -2.20 14.58
CA ALA A 22 4.16 -2.20 13.20
C ALA A 22 4.36 -3.56 12.53
N PHE A 23 5.57 -4.14 12.61
CA PHE A 23 5.85 -5.46 12.05
C PHE A 23 5.03 -6.55 12.75
N PHE A 24 4.86 -6.46 14.07
CA PHE A 24 4.00 -7.37 14.82
C PHE A 24 2.56 -7.34 14.33
N ALA A 25 1.99 -6.15 14.15
CA ALA A 25 0.61 -5.99 13.70
C ALA A 25 0.40 -6.55 12.28
N VAL A 26 1.37 -6.31 11.37
CA VAL A 26 1.34 -6.87 10.01
C VAL A 26 1.42 -8.39 10.04
N TYR A 27 2.38 -8.95 10.78
CA TYR A 27 2.52 -10.40 10.90
C TYR A 27 1.25 -11.06 11.44
N CYS A 28 0.63 -10.49 12.47
CA CYS A 28 -0.62 -11.02 13.04
C CYS A 28 -1.83 -10.93 12.11
N SER A 29 -1.79 -10.12 11.06
CA SER A 29 -2.85 -10.03 10.06
C SER A 29 -2.77 -11.10 8.98
N HIS A 30 -1.67 -11.86 8.94
CA HIS A 30 -1.40 -12.90 7.94
C HIS A 30 -1.21 -14.26 8.60
N SER A 31 -1.51 -15.33 7.87
CA SER A 31 -1.22 -16.71 8.30
C SER A 31 0.22 -17.07 7.94
N LEU A 32 0.87 -17.90 8.77
CA LEU A 32 2.20 -18.45 8.48
C LEU A 32 2.06 -19.90 8.00
N THR A 33 2.55 -20.20 6.82
CA THR A 33 2.43 -21.52 6.19
C THR A 33 3.79 -22.04 5.74
N GLU A 34 4.00 -23.33 5.95
CA GLU A 34 5.18 -24.05 5.49
C GLU A 34 4.98 -24.56 4.06
N ASN A 35 5.95 -24.28 3.17
CA ASN A 35 5.93 -24.72 1.79
C ASN A 35 7.34 -25.14 1.32
N GLY A 36 7.63 -26.45 1.38
CA GLY A 36 8.94 -26.99 0.99
C GLY A 36 9.20 -27.03 -0.53
N GLN A 37 8.22 -26.69 -1.36
CA GLN A 37 8.38 -26.76 -2.83
C GLN A 37 8.80 -25.42 -3.45
N MET A 38 8.70 -24.33 -2.70
CA MET A 38 9.10 -23.01 -3.20
C MET A 38 10.62 -22.88 -3.33
N LYS A 39 11.06 -22.10 -4.30
CA LYS A 39 12.49 -21.87 -4.57
C LYS A 39 13.08 -20.71 -3.78
N CYS A 40 12.26 -19.84 -3.25
CA CYS A 40 12.66 -18.71 -2.38
C CYS A 40 12.52 -19.10 -0.90
N THR A 41 13.21 -18.37 -0.03
CA THR A 41 13.19 -18.65 1.42
C THR A 41 11.86 -18.27 2.06
N MET A 42 11.33 -17.10 1.72
CA MET A 42 10.04 -16.57 2.13
C MET A 42 9.36 -15.88 0.97
N ARG A 43 8.06 -15.81 1.00
CA ARG A 43 7.23 -15.01 0.12
C ARG A 43 5.89 -14.71 0.76
N THR A 44 5.26 -13.64 0.31
CA THR A 44 3.94 -13.23 0.78
C THR A 44 2.96 -13.20 -0.39
N GLY A 45 1.71 -13.52 -0.12
CA GLY A 45 0.59 -13.46 -1.06
C GLY A 45 -0.60 -14.22 -0.50
N ASP A 46 -1.77 -14.04 -1.05
CA ASP A 46 -3.00 -14.71 -0.60
C ASP A 46 -3.20 -14.66 0.94
N ARG A 47 -2.89 -13.51 1.55
CA ARG A 47 -2.97 -13.27 3.02
C ARG A 47 -2.14 -14.23 3.86
N CYS A 48 -1.11 -14.78 3.27
CA CYS A 48 -0.23 -15.76 3.87
C CYS A 48 1.23 -15.33 3.71
N ILE A 49 2.04 -15.62 4.71
CA ILE A 49 3.50 -15.60 4.62
C ILE A 49 3.92 -17.06 4.54
N GLU A 50 4.48 -17.46 3.39
CA GLU A 50 5.02 -18.81 3.20
C GLU A 50 6.52 -18.80 3.44
N TYR A 51 7.03 -19.90 4.01
CA TYR A 51 8.47 -20.13 4.18
C TYR A 51 8.87 -21.52 3.74
N ASN A 52 10.07 -21.65 3.17
CA ASN A 52 10.67 -22.94 2.86
C ASN A 52 11.53 -23.40 4.06
N PRO A 53 11.15 -24.50 4.76
CA PRO A 53 11.86 -24.92 5.95
C PRO A 53 13.33 -25.27 5.70
N ALA A 54 13.64 -25.90 4.55
CA ALA A 54 15.01 -26.30 4.22
C ALA A 54 15.94 -25.09 4.00
N LEU A 55 15.44 -24.02 3.38
CA LEU A 55 16.21 -22.78 3.18
C LEU A 55 16.26 -21.94 4.47
N ALA A 56 15.16 -21.86 5.21
CA ALA A 56 15.08 -21.13 6.46
C ALA A 56 15.97 -21.74 7.56
N GLU A 57 16.18 -23.04 7.56
CA GLU A 57 17.05 -23.73 8.53
C GLU A 57 18.53 -23.30 8.40
N MET A 58 18.95 -22.90 7.20
CA MET A 58 20.31 -22.43 6.94
C MET A 58 20.57 -21.00 7.44
N LEU A 59 19.52 -20.25 7.79
CA LEU A 59 19.61 -18.87 8.21
C LEU A 59 19.84 -18.75 9.72
N SER A 60 20.59 -17.70 10.12
CA SER A 60 20.63 -17.25 11.51
C SER A 60 19.30 -16.62 11.91
N ASP A 61 19.08 -16.42 13.22
CA ASP A 61 17.84 -15.78 13.69
C ASP A 61 17.76 -14.32 13.25
N GLU A 62 18.91 -13.62 13.14
CA GLU A 62 18.98 -12.26 12.63
C GLU A 62 18.59 -12.18 11.15
N ALA A 63 19.09 -13.12 10.34
CA ALA A 63 18.73 -13.21 8.93
C ALA A 63 17.24 -13.54 8.76
N LEU A 64 16.74 -14.50 9.55
CA LEU A 64 15.34 -14.90 9.53
C LEU A 64 14.41 -13.74 9.92
N GLU A 65 14.81 -12.95 10.93
CA GLU A 65 14.11 -11.73 11.33
C GLU A 65 14.08 -10.69 10.20
N GLU A 66 15.21 -10.49 9.50
CA GLU A 66 15.29 -9.56 8.38
C GLU A 66 14.37 -9.97 7.22
N TYR A 67 14.35 -11.26 6.84
CA TYR A 67 13.43 -11.79 5.83
C TYR A 67 11.98 -11.51 6.20
N LEU A 68 11.57 -11.79 7.45
CA LEU A 68 10.22 -11.51 7.92
C LEU A 68 9.88 -10.01 7.88
N LYS A 69 10.82 -9.13 8.23
CA LYS A 69 10.62 -7.68 8.16
C LYS A 69 10.44 -7.21 6.71
N VAL A 70 11.22 -7.76 5.77
CA VAL A 70 11.09 -7.45 4.35
C VAL A 70 9.70 -7.85 3.83
N GLU A 71 9.22 -9.04 4.17
CA GLU A 71 7.86 -9.47 3.80
C GLU A 71 6.79 -8.54 4.38
N CYS A 72 6.93 -8.15 5.64
CA CYS A 72 6.03 -7.18 6.26
C CYS A 72 6.04 -5.80 5.56
N ILE A 73 7.20 -5.35 5.06
CA ILE A 73 7.31 -4.10 4.29
C ILE A 73 6.61 -4.25 2.94
N HIS A 74 6.73 -5.39 2.26
CA HIS A 74 5.99 -5.64 1.02
C HIS A 74 4.47 -5.57 1.24
N ILE A 75 3.98 -6.12 2.35
CA ILE A 75 2.56 -6.01 2.74
C ILE A 75 2.16 -4.55 2.96
N LEU A 76 2.94 -3.80 3.75
CA LEU A 76 2.66 -2.38 4.03
C LEU A 76 2.66 -1.53 2.77
N LEU A 77 3.56 -1.79 1.82
CA LEU A 77 3.61 -1.13 0.52
C LEU A 77 2.58 -1.69 -0.48
N LYS A 78 1.81 -2.73 -0.09
CA LYS A 78 0.77 -3.40 -0.89
C LYS A 78 1.27 -4.01 -2.19
N HIS A 79 2.56 -4.34 -2.27
CA HIS A 79 3.12 -4.97 -3.46
C HIS A 79 2.37 -6.25 -3.84
N PRO A 80 2.00 -7.17 -2.89
CA PRO A 80 1.28 -8.40 -3.23
C PRO A 80 -0.16 -8.19 -3.69
N TYR A 81 -0.83 -7.08 -3.33
CA TYR A 81 -2.29 -6.97 -3.41
C TYR A 81 -2.83 -5.90 -4.36
N GLU A 82 -2.05 -4.87 -4.72
CA GLU A 82 -2.60 -3.71 -5.43
C GLU A 82 -1.74 -3.20 -6.59
N ARG A 83 -0.42 -3.25 -6.46
CA ARG A 83 0.47 -2.40 -7.25
C ARG A 83 1.15 -3.11 -8.42
N GLN A 84 0.59 -4.21 -8.92
CA GLN A 84 1.22 -4.98 -9.99
C GLN A 84 0.89 -4.36 -11.36
N PRO A 85 1.90 -3.94 -12.16
CA PRO A 85 1.66 -3.46 -13.51
C PRO A 85 1.19 -4.61 -14.41
N GLU A 86 0.13 -4.37 -15.17
CA GLU A 86 -0.41 -5.35 -16.11
C GLU A 86 0.63 -5.76 -17.16
N GLY A 87 0.69 -7.06 -17.45
CA GLY A 87 1.57 -7.61 -18.49
C GLY A 87 3.05 -7.69 -18.14
N CYS A 88 3.43 -7.42 -16.89
CA CYS A 88 4.80 -7.62 -16.41
C CYS A 88 5.06 -9.06 -15.99
N HIS A 89 6.26 -9.56 -16.29
CA HIS A 89 6.68 -10.88 -15.85
C HIS A 89 6.85 -10.91 -14.32
N PRO A 90 6.42 -11.98 -13.60
CA PRO A 90 6.53 -12.07 -12.14
C PRO A 90 7.92 -11.79 -11.59
N GLN A 91 8.97 -12.20 -12.30
CA GLN A 91 10.36 -11.93 -11.94
C GLN A 91 10.69 -10.43 -11.96
N ALA A 92 10.21 -9.69 -12.96
CA ALA A 92 10.42 -8.24 -13.03
C ALA A 92 9.72 -7.52 -11.88
N ILE A 93 8.52 -7.98 -11.53
CA ILE A 93 7.74 -7.48 -10.40
C ILE A 93 8.48 -7.75 -9.07
N ALA A 94 8.97 -8.98 -8.87
CA ALA A 94 9.70 -9.37 -7.67
C ALA A 94 10.99 -8.55 -7.48
N LEU A 95 11.79 -8.40 -8.52
CA LEU A 95 13.02 -7.61 -8.47
C LEU A 95 12.72 -6.12 -8.23
N ALA A 96 11.73 -5.56 -8.91
CA ALA A 96 11.33 -4.16 -8.74
C ALA A 96 10.90 -3.85 -7.30
N SER A 97 10.11 -4.73 -6.70
CA SER A 97 9.65 -4.55 -5.31
C SER A 97 10.82 -4.59 -4.32
N ASN A 98 11.75 -5.49 -4.52
CA ASN A 98 12.94 -5.59 -3.68
C ASN A 98 13.87 -4.39 -3.85
N PHE A 99 14.00 -3.80 -5.05
CA PHE A 99 14.76 -2.56 -5.26
C PHE A 99 14.19 -1.41 -4.43
N VAL A 100 12.87 -1.28 -4.38
CA VAL A 100 12.22 -0.24 -3.56
C VAL A 100 12.47 -0.50 -2.07
N VAL A 101 12.41 -1.75 -1.62
CA VAL A 101 12.66 -2.07 -0.21
C VAL A 101 14.13 -1.85 0.15
N ASP A 102 15.10 -2.33 -0.65
CA ASP A 102 16.55 -2.15 -0.39
C ASP A 102 16.97 -0.67 -0.33
N GLN A 103 16.33 0.19 -1.12
CA GLN A 103 16.63 1.63 -1.11
C GLN A 103 16.06 2.37 0.10
N ASN A 104 15.01 1.85 0.71
CA ASN A 104 14.27 2.51 1.80
C ASN A 104 14.39 1.81 3.15
N TYR A 105 14.88 0.59 3.18
CA TYR A 105 15.13 -0.19 4.38
C TYR A 105 16.48 -0.88 4.30
N ARG A 106 17.25 -0.83 5.38
CA ARG A 106 18.59 -1.42 5.40
C ARG A 106 18.50 -2.93 5.46
N ILE A 107 18.88 -3.59 4.36
CA ILE A 107 18.98 -5.02 4.21
C ILE A 107 20.46 -5.44 4.29
N SER A 108 20.77 -6.44 5.10
CA SER A 108 22.14 -6.89 5.35
C SER A 108 22.36 -8.38 5.05
N HIS A 109 21.32 -9.20 5.22
CA HIS A 109 21.39 -10.66 5.09
C HIS A 109 20.66 -11.20 3.87
N LEU A 110 19.70 -10.46 3.33
CA LEU A 110 19.01 -10.85 2.10
C LEU A 110 19.87 -10.47 0.88
N GLU A 111 20.35 -11.48 0.18
CA GLU A 111 21.05 -11.30 -1.09
C GLU A 111 20.01 -11.01 -2.19
N CYS A 112 19.81 -9.74 -2.49
CA CYS A 112 18.95 -9.28 -3.57
C CYS A 112 19.78 -8.51 -4.59
N PRO A 113 19.59 -8.76 -5.90
CA PRO A 113 20.18 -7.93 -6.95
C PRO A 113 19.78 -6.47 -6.76
N LYS A 114 20.71 -5.54 -7.02
CA LYS A 114 20.49 -4.11 -6.80
C LYS A 114 20.22 -3.37 -8.11
N ALA A 115 19.49 -2.25 -8.04
CA ALA A 115 19.13 -1.47 -9.22
C ALA A 115 20.35 -1.06 -10.09
N HIS A 116 21.49 -0.74 -9.45
CA HIS A 116 22.71 -0.35 -10.16
C HIS A 116 23.33 -1.49 -11.01
N GLU A 117 23.12 -2.76 -10.66
CA GLU A 117 23.57 -3.91 -11.44
C GLU A 117 22.84 -3.99 -12.80
N PHE A 118 21.63 -3.48 -12.86
CA PHE A 118 20.82 -3.34 -14.07
C PHE A 118 20.96 -1.97 -14.75
N GLN A 119 21.92 -1.14 -14.30
CA GLN A 119 22.13 0.23 -14.79
C GLN A 119 20.90 1.14 -14.64
N LEU A 120 20.08 0.88 -13.62
CA LEU A 120 18.88 1.66 -13.32
C LEU A 120 19.19 2.71 -12.25
N PRO A 121 18.59 3.91 -12.34
CA PRO A 121 18.71 4.95 -11.32
C PRO A 121 18.05 4.52 -10.01
N ASN A 122 18.46 5.13 -8.90
CA ASN A 122 17.80 4.97 -7.61
C ASN A 122 16.66 6.00 -7.45
N GLY A 123 15.69 5.67 -6.58
CA GLY A 123 14.62 6.61 -6.19
C GLY A 123 13.40 6.62 -7.11
N GLU A 124 13.30 5.67 -8.03
CA GLU A 124 12.13 5.52 -8.89
C GLU A 124 11.02 4.68 -8.24
N SER A 125 9.80 4.76 -8.79
CA SER A 125 8.67 4.01 -8.26
C SER A 125 8.76 2.51 -8.60
N PHE A 126 8.06 1.70 -7.81
CA PHE A 126 7.94 0.26 -8.04
C PHE A 126 7.47 -0.07 -9.47
N GLU A 127 6.43 0.62 -9.93
CA GLU A 127 5.86 0.41 -11.26
C GLU A 127 6.85 0.76 -12.36
N TRP A 128 7.63 1.84 -12.17
CA TRP A 128 8.65 2.23 -13.12
C TRP A 128 9.75 1.15 -13.25
N TYR A 129 10.24 0.64 -12.10
CA TYR A 129 11.22 -0.44 -12.11
C TYR A 129 10.66 -1.71 -12.76
N ALA A 130 9.42 -2.11 -12.44
CA ALA A 130 8.80 -3.30 -13.00
C ALA A 130 8.70 -3.23 -14.53
N LEU A 131 8.25 -2.10 -15.07
CA LEU A 131 8.17 -1.88 -16.52
C LEU A 131 9.55 -1.89 -17.19
N LYS A 132 10.56 -1.25 -16.58
CA LYS A 132 11.93 -1.25 -17.12
C LYS A 132 12.57 -2.62 -17.08
N LEU A 133 12.46 -3.33 -15.95
CA LEU A 133 12.95 -4.69 -15.82
C LEU A 133 12.26 -5.65 -16.79
N ASN A 134 10.96 -5.50 -16.98
CA ASN A 134 10.20 -6.31 -17.93
C ASN A 134 10.74 -6.17 -19.37
N THR A 135 11.21 -4.97 -19.75
CA THR A 135 11.84 -4.76 -21.05
C THR A 135 13.29 -5.29 -21.12
N LEU A 136 14.03 -5.26 -20.01
CA LEU A 136 15.43 -5.70 -19.96
C LEU A 136 15.55 -7.22 -19.83
N ILE A 137 14.74 -7.83 -18.97
CA ILE A 137 14.79 -9.27 -18.69
C ILE A 137 14.17 -10.05 -19.85
N GLY A 138 13.12 -9.52 -20.50
CA GLY A 138 12.42 -10.18 -21.59
C GLY A 138 11.95 -11.58 -21.18
N THR A 139 12.20 -12.57 -22.05
CA THR A 139 11.93 -13.99 -21.81
C THR A 139 13.18 -14.73 -21.28
N ALA A 140 14.16 -14.02 -20.75
CA ALA A 140 15.41 -14.60 -20.27
C ALA A 140 15.23 -15.46 -19.01
N ALA A 141 16.21 -16.32 -18.75
CA ALA A 141 16.19 -17.31 -17.70
C ALA A 141 15.84 -16.74 -16.31
N ASP A 142 15.13 -17.55 -15.51
CA ASP A 142 14.80 -17.26 -14.12
C ASP A 142 16.06 -16.97 -13.29
N TYR A 143 16.19 -15.75 -12.79
CA TYR A 143 17.27 -15.35 -11.90
C TYR A 143 16.97 -15.84 -10.49
N GLY A 144 17.49 -17.02 -10.13
CA GLY A 144 17.57 -17.44 -8.73
C GLY A 144 16.23 -17.66 -8.00
N GLY A 145 15.15 -17.98 -8.72
CA GLY A 145 13.84 -18.24 -8.09
C GLY A 145 12.96 -16.99 -7.88
N TRP A 146 13.36 -15.84 -8.37
CA TRP A 146 12.58 -14.60 -8.21
C TRP A 146 11.21 -14.63 -8.89
N ALA A 147 11.02 -15.46 -9.92
CA ALA A 147 9.71 -15.67 -10.53
C ALA A 147 8.72 -16.34 -9.56
N ASP A 148 9.21 -17.25 -8.69
CA ASP A 148 8.40 -17.92 -7.69
C ASP A 148 8.03 -16.98 -6.52
N TYR A 149 8.85 -15.98 -6.25
CA TYR A 149 8.64 -15.01 -5.18
C TYR A 149 7.32 -14.22 -5.35
N ALA A 150 7.04 -13.73 -6.54
CA ALA A 150 5.80 -13.01 -6.85
C ALA A 150 4.67 -13.93 -7.36
N GLY A 151 4.83 -15.25 -7.27
CA GLY A 151 3.89 -16.21 -7.83
C GLY A 151 2.52 -16.25 -7.16
N LEU A 152 2.39 -15.70 -5.96
CA LEU A 152 1.13 -15.58 -5.21
C LEU A 152 0.54 -14.16 -5.25
N TRP A 153 1.13 -13.25 -6.02
CA TRP A 153 0.69 -11.86 -6.03
C TRP A 153 -0.49 -11.69 -6.96
N GLU A 154 -1.62 -11.36 -6.40
CA GLU A 154 -2.86 -11.11 -7.11
C GLU A 154 -3.59 -9.91 -6.49
N GLU A 155 -4.37 -9.19 -7.29
CA GLU A 155 -5.17 -8.09 -6.79
C GLU A 155 -6.25 -8.60 -5.82
N ASP A 156 -6.16 -8.21 -4.55
CA ASP A 156 -7.12 -8.54 -3.49
C ASP A 156 -7.60 -7.27 -2.79
N ILE A 157 -8.81 -6.82 -3.16
CA ILE A 157 -9.43 -5.62 -2.61
C ILE A 157 -9.66 -5.74 -1.09
N LEU A 158 -9.93 -6.93 -0.59
CA LEU A 158 -10.19 -7.15 0.83
C LEU A 158 -8.90 -7.05 1.64
N ALA A 159 -7.81 -7.69 1.18
CA ALA A 159 -6.50 -7.57 1.78
C ALA A 159 -5.98 -6.12 1.75
N GLN A 160 -6.26 -5.38 0.67
CA GLN A 160 -5.95 -3.94 0.57
C GLN A 160 -6.66 -3.13 1.65
N GLU A 161 -7.96 -3.31 1.84
CA GLU A 161 -8.72 -2.55 2.85
C GLU A 161 -8.30 -2.92 4.28
N GLU A 162 -8.02 -4.18 4.56
CA GLU A 162 -7.48 -4.61 5.87
C GLU A 162 -6.11 -3.98 6.14
N THR A 163 -5.21 -3.97 5.14
CA THR A 163 -3.92 -3.30 5.23
C THR A 163 -4.08 -1.79 5.42
N ASN A 164 -5.03 -1.15 4.71
CA ASN A 164 -5.34 0.26 4.88
C ASN A 164 -5.81 0.59 6.31
N GLU A 165 -6.67 -0.25 6.90
CA GLU A 165 -7.09 -0.07 8.28
C GLU A 165 -5.95 -0.24 9.27
N LEU A 166 -5.07 -1.21 9.03
CA LEU A 166 -3.88 -1.44 9.84
C LEU A 166 -2.96 -0.20 9.80
N ILE A 167 -2.66 0.32 8.60
CA ILE A 167 -1.82 1.53 8.43
C ILE A 167 -2.44 2.73 9.15
N ARG A 168 -3.76 2.95 9.06
CA ARG A 168 -4.45 4.04 9.79
C ARG A 168 -4.33 3.89 11.31
N LYS A 169 -4.40 2.66 11.83
CA LYS A 169 -4.19 2.39 13.26
C LYS A 169 -2.77 2.69 13.70
N LEU A 170 -1.77 2.30 12.88
CA LEU A 170 -0.35 2.59 13.15
C LEU A 170 -0.07 4.10 13.11
N GLU A 171 -0.65 4.83 12.16
CA GLU A 171 -0.56 6.29 12.09
C GLU A 171 -1.18 6.95 13.35
N ALA A 172 -2.39 6.56 13.71
CA ALA A 172 -3.09 7.12 14.87
C ALA A 172 -2.36 6.87 16.20
N SER A 173 -1.71 5.71 16.33
CA SER A 173 -0.94 5.34 17.53
C SER A 173 0.53 5.77 17.49
N GLN A 174 1.02 6.27 16.33
CA GLN A 174 2.44 6.58 16.09
C GLN A 174 3.38 5.39 16.39
N SER A 175 2.90 4.18 16.20
CA SER A 175 3.57 2.93 16.61
C SER A 175 4.32 2.28 15.44
N TRP A 176 5.25 3.03 14.82
CA TRP A 176 6.02 2.54 13.65
C TRP A 176 7.22 1.66 14.03
N GLY A 177 7.65 1.64 15.30
CA GLY A 177 8.84 0.89 15.75
C GLY A 177 10.12 1.43 15.10
N THR A 178 10.96 0.54 14.54
CA THR A 178 12.21 0.92 13.87
C THR A 178 12.05 1.24 12.38
N ILE A 179 10.82 1.30 11.86
CA ILE A 179 10.57 1.67 10.47
C ILE A 179 11.07 3.12 10.24
N PRO A 180 11.97 3.35 9.25
CA PRO A 180 12.45 4.69 8.93
C PRO A 180 11.29 5.64 8.57
N GLY A 181 11.38 6.91 8.99
CA GLY A 181 10.31 7.89 8.79
C GLY A 181 9.91 8.06 7.31
N HIS A 182 10.88 8.09 6.39
CA HIS A 182 10.61 8.18 4.96
C HIS A 182 9.86 6.95 4.41
N LEU A 183 10.14 5.74 4.95
CA LEU A 183 9.39 4.53 4.59
C LEU A 183 7.96 4.58 5.14
N ALA A 184 7.79 5.09 6.37
CA ALA A 184 6.45 5.31 6.93
C ALA A 184 5.64 6.31 6.08
N GLU A 185 6.27 7.40 5.61
CA GLU A 185 5.64 8.37 4.69
C GLU A 185 5.25 7.71 3.37
N MET A 186 6.11 6.86 2.79
CA MET A 186 5.77 6.10 1.59
C MET A 186 4.57 5.17 1.81
N VAL A 187 4.52 4.48 2.96
CA VAL A 187 3.39 3.63 3.32
C VAL A 187 2.12 4.45 3.47
N LEU A 188 2.18 5.61 4.13
CA LEU A 188 1.03 6.52 4.26
C LEU A 188 0.57 7.06 2.90
N ALA A 189 1.49 7.34 1.98
CA ALA A 189 1.16 7.76 0.61
C ALA A 189 0.39 6.70 -0.19
N THR A 190 0.49 5.41 0.19
CA THR A 190 -0.33 4.35 -0.44
C THR A 190 -1.80 4.37 -0.01
N LEU A 191 -2.15 5.12 1.05
CA LEU A 191 -3.53 5.26 1.46
C LEU A 191 -4.30 6.11 0.45
N LYS A 192 -5.24 5.52 -0.27
CA LYS A 192 -6.15 6.28 -1.14
C LYS A 192 -7.00 7.21 -0.28
N VAL A 193 -6.87 8.50 -0.50
CA VAL A 193 -7.71 9.50 0.17
C VAL A 193 -9.13 9.35 -0.37
N LYS A 194 -10.03 8.77 0.41
CA LYS A 194 -11.46 8.74 0.08
C LYS A 194 -12.02 10.17 0.22
N LEU A 195 -11.89 10.97 -0.84
CA LEU A 195 -12.50 12.30 -0.88
C LEU A 195 -14.02 12.15 -0.78
N ASN A 196 -14.59 12.68 0.30
CA ASN A 196 -16.04 12.75 0.42
C ASN A 196 -16.58 13.87 -0.50
N TYR A 197 -16.57 13.58 -1.82
CA TYR A 197 -17.04 14.54 -2.84
C TYR A 197 -18.46 15.06 -2.56
N LYS A 198 -19.32 14.25 -1.88
CA LYS A 198 -20.66 14.68 -1.47
C LYS A 198 -20.62 15.79 -0.40
N ALA A 199 -19.67 15.69 0.55
CA ALA A 199 -19.49 16.75 1.56
C ALA A 199 -18.90 18.01 0.91
N ILE A 200 -17.93 17.87 0.02
CA ILE A 200 -17.32 18.95 -0.74
C ILE A 200 -18.40 19.63 -1.61
N LEU A 201 -19.16 18.88 -2.40
CA LEU A 201 -20.25 19.43 -3.21
C LEU A 201 -21.34 20.10 -2.36
N ARG A 202 -21.65 19.57 -1.16
CA ARG A 202 -22.58 20.22 -0.23
C ARG A 202 -22.04 21.54 0.29
N SER A 203 -20.73 21.65 0.60
CA SER A 203 -20.12 22.92 1.03
C SER A 203 -20.17 23.96 -0.08
N PHE A 204 -19.95 23.57 -1.33
CA PHE A 204 -20.12 24.45 -2.49
C PHE A 204 -21.57 24.90 -2.64
N HIS A 205 -22.55 24.04 -2.41
CA HIS A 205 -23.96 24.39 -2.53
C HIS A 205 -24.42 25.44 -1.52
N THR A 206 -23.78 25.54 -0.36
CA THR A 206 -24.08 26.54 0.67
C THR A 206 -23.38 27.89 0.43
N SER A 207 -22.29 27.92 -0.31
CA SER A 207 -21.50 29.14 -0.58
C SER A 207 -21.96 29.90 -1.83
N ILE A 208 -22.74 29.28 -2.74
CA ILE A 208 -23.28 29.92 -3.95
C ILE A 208 -24.69 30.47 -3.68
N LEU A 209 -24.82 31.34 -2.69
CA LEU A 209 -26.01 32.14 -2.54
C LEU A 209 -25.89 33.33 -3.47
N CYS A 210 -26.56 33.25 -4.63
CA CYS A 210 -26.66 34.36 -5.53
C CYS A 210 -27.36 35.54 -4.84
N SER A 211 -26.80 36.74 -4.90
CA SER A 211 -27.39 37.95 -4.31
C SER A 211 -28.68 38.41 -5.00
N ARG A 212 -28.98 37.82 -6.17
CA ARG A 212 -30.20 38.17 -6.93
C ARG A 212 -31.44 37.57 -6.27
N ARG A 213 -32.33 38.45 -5.86
CA ARG A 213 -33.66 38.08 -5.34
C ARG A 213 -34.68 38.20 -6.47
N ARG A 214 -35.48 37.11 -6.64
CA ARG A 214 -36.63 37.14 -7.51
C ARG A 214 -37.92 37.14 -6.66
N LEU A 215 -38.85 38.04 -6.98
CA LEU A 215 -40.13 38.11 -6.33
C LEU A 215 -41.01 36.92 -6.81
N THR A 216 -41.72 36.29 -5.89
CA THR A 216 -42.57 35.13 -6.22
C THR A 216 -43.91 35.23 -5.47
N ARG A 217 -45.01 34.94 -6.18
CA ARG A 217 -46.36 34.81 -5.59
C ARG A 217 -46.56 33.53 -4.78
N MET A 218 -45.68 32.55 -4.97
CA MET A 218 -45.79 31.24 -4.31
C MET A 218 -45.40 31.26 -2.81
N ARG A 219 -44.87 32.37 -2.33
CA ARG A 219 -44.51 32.54 -0.92
C ARG A 219 -45.00 33.90 -0.41
N PRO A 220 -45.76 33.93 0.72
CA PRO A 220 -46.17 35.20 1.33
C PRO A 220 -44.94 35.92 1.88
N ASN A 221 -45.01 37.26 1.89
CA ASN A 221 -44.00 38.08 2.55
C ASN A 221 -44.12 37.89 4.06
N ARG A 222 -43.01 37.56 4.74
CA ARG A 222 -43.00 37.31 6.19
C ARG A 222 -43.43 38.56 7.03
N ARG A 223 -43.27 39.77 6.48
CA ARG A 223 -43.63 41.02 7.18
C ARG A 223 -45.04 41.48 6.83
N ASN A 224 -45.47 41.36 5.57
CA ASN A 224 -46.69 41.96 5.07
C ASN A 224 -47.72 40.89 4.58
N GLY A 225 -47.54 39.61 4.92
CA GLY A 225 -48.45 38.52 4.60
C GLY A 225 -48.70 38.39 3.09
N PHE A 226 -49.96 38.10 2.72
CA PHE A 226 -50.36 37.86 1.32
C PHE A 226 -50.51 39.10 0.45
N GLN A 227 -50.44 40.30 1.05
CA GLN A 227 -50.61 41.57 0.30
C GLN A 227 -49.39 41.88 -0.55
N GLN A 228 -48.22 41.32 -0.24
CA GLN A 228 -46.99 41.54 -1.01
C GLN A 228 -46.32 40.21 -1.36
N MET A 229 -45.70 40.19 -2.55
CA MET A 229 -44.95 38.99 -3.01
C MET A 229 -43.73 38.71 -2.10
N GLY A 230 -43.55 37.44 -1.78
CA GLY A 230 -42.33 36.97 -1.15
C GLY A 230 -41.16 36.97 -2.15
N SER A 231 -39.96 36.79 -1.64
CA SER A 231 -38.77 36.70 -2.47
C SER A 231 -38.10 35.34 -2.33
N ARG A 232 -37.51 34.88 -3.41
CA ARG A 232 -36.64 33.72 -3.46
C ARG A 232 -35.28 34.10 -4.03
N TYR A 233 -34.23 33.57 -3.46
CA TYR A 233 -32.91 33.69 -4.08
C TYR A 233 -32.82 32.82 -5.33
N GLU A 234 -32.29 33.33 -6.42
CA GLU A 234 -31.92 32.51 -7.58
C GLU A 234 -30.64 31.77 -7.25
N LEU A 235 -30.63 30.46 -7.51
CA LEU A 235 -29.41 29.68 -7.45
C LEU A 235 -28.62 29.95 -8.74
N ALA A 236 -27.34 30.28 -8.64
CA ALA A 236 -26.47 30.30 -9.81
C ALA A 236 -26.39 28.86 -10.34
N SER A 237 -26.81 28.67 -11.58
CA SER A 237 -27.06 27.33 -12.14
C SER A 237 -25.86 26.72 -12.88
N SER A 238 -24.72 27.37 -12.89
CA SER A 238 -23.53 26.81 -13.59
C SER A 238 -22.42 26.54 -12.63
N ILE A 239 -22.13 25.25 -12.41
CA ILE A 239 -20.93 24.77 -11.73
C ILE A 239 -20.05 24.15 -12.81
N LEU A 240 -18.85 24.70 -12.99
CA LEU A 240 -17.81 24.08 -13.79
C LEU A 240 -17.02 23.12 -12.89
N VAL A 241 -17.08 21.84 -13.20
CA VAL A 241 -16.27 20.82 -12.52
C VAL A 241 -15.15 20.42 -13.47
N CYS A 242 -13.92 20.78 -13.13
CA CYS A 242 -12.73 20.30 -13.82
C CYS A 242 -12.20 19.08 -13.07
N VAL A 243 -12.12 17.96 -13.75
CA VAL A 243 -11.48 16.74 -13.23
C VAL A 243 -10.17 16.58 -13.97
N ASP A 244 -9.07 16.66 -13.23
CA ASP A 244 -7.76 16.33 -13.76
C ASP A 244 -7.64 14.79 -13.84
N VAL A 245 -7.50 14.27 -15.06
CA VAL A 245 -7.30 12.85 -15.36
C VAL A 245 -5.85 12.57 -15.75
N SER A 246 -4.93 13.51 -15.53
CA SER A 246 -3.51 13.24 -15.74
C SER A 246 -3.04 12.17 -14.76
N GLY A 247 -2.59 11.02 -15.27
CA GLY A 247 -2.19 9.84 -14.48
C GLY A 247 -0.83 9.98 -13.78
N SER A 248 -0.47 11.20 -13.38
CA SER A 248 0.72 11.48 -12.60
C SER A 248 0.32 11.76 -11.15
N VAL A 249 0.07 10.71 -10.40
CA VAL A 249 0.10 10.73 -8.94
C VAL A 249 0.94 9.55 -8.48
#